data_6fa5ff804e181f54c823468bcd3513d4
#
_entry.id   6fa5ff804e181f54c823468bcd3513d4
#
_cell.length_a   1.000
_cell.length_b   1.000
_cell.length_c   1.000
_cell.angle_alpha   90.00
_cell.angle_beta   90.00
_cell.angle_gamma   90.00
#
_symmetry.space_group_name_H-M   'P 1'
#
loop_
_entity.id
_entity.type
_entity.pdbx_description
1 polymer ?
#
loop_
_entity_poly.entity_id
_entity_poly.type
_entity_poly.pdbx_seq_one_letter_code
_entity_poly.pdbx_strand_id
1 'polypeptide(L)'
;EFLTDGEVPHYTILGHETLNSVASTLKKQGYSTHAIHNNQGNFYNRNKAYSSLGYDTYTSVEYMDNVERTETNWAKDTVLTKYIKECLESSKERDLVFTISVEGHSPYPTNSDIYNFPIKVVNSSLSKSDQNQIYYYINKIHESDEFIGDVIDLVDYLNEDTIVVFYGDHTPALDLLNRDGGNVDRTTTPYAIYSNFDLNTDFKGGDI
;
A
#
# COMPACT_ATOMS: atom_id res chain seq x y z
N GLU A 1 8.35 -3.73 -8.60
CA GLU A 1 7.34 -3.64 -9.66
C GLU A 1 8.01 -3.33 -10.99
N PHE A 2 7.48 -3.86 -12.08
CA PHE A 2 8.01 -3.56 -13.41
C PHE A 2 7.40 -2.24 -13.90
N LEU A 3 8.23 -1.32 -14.38
CA LEU A 3 7.76 -0.16 -15.11
C LEU A 3 7.09 -0.64 -16.40
N THR A 4 5.85 -0.27 -16.62
CA THR A 4 5.08 -0.71 -17.77
C THR A 4 4.52 0.50 -18.52
N ASP A 5 4.59 0.48 -19.84
CA ASP A 5 3.98 1.51 -20.69
C ASP A 5 2.46 1.33 -20.86
N GLY A 6 1.81 0.59 -20.00
CA GLY A 6 0.39 0.24 -20.14
C GLY A 6 -0.41 0.30 -18.84
N GLU A 7 -1.72 0.39 -18.98
CA GLU A 7 -2.67 0.48 -17.87
C GLU A 7 -2.82 -0.82 -17.06
N VAL A 8 -2.23 -1.94 -17.54
CA VAL A 8 -2.35 -3.25 -16.88
C VAL A 8 -0.98 -3.70 -16.39
N PRO A 9 -0.84 -4.03 -15.10
CA PRO A 9 0.41 -4.52 -14.56
C PRO A 9 0.95 -5.72 -15.34
N HIS A 10 2.24 -5.70 -15.71
CA HIS A 10 2.85 -6.74 -16.57
C HIS A 10 2.74 -8.14 -15.97
N TYR A 11 2.74 -8.29 -14.64
CA TYR A 11 2.58 -9.57 -13.99
C TYR A 11 1.22 -10.25 -14.26
N THR A 12 0.22 -9.50 -14.70
CA THR A 12 -1.07 -10.09 -15.13
C THR A 12 -0.96 -10.78 -16.49
N ILE A 13 0.04 -10.42 -17.28
CA ILE A 13 0.29 -10.91 -18.64
C ILE A 13 1.34 -12.02 -18.61
N LEU A 14 2.27 -11.96 -17.65
CA LEU A 14 3.32 -12.94 -17.48
C LEU A 14 2.71 -14.24 -16.95
N GLY A 15 2.62 -15.22 -17.81
CA GLY A 15 2.09 -16.54 -17.49
C GLY A 15 2.86 -17.25 -16.35
N HIS A 16 2.94 -18.56 -16.38
CA HIS A 16 3.47 -19.42 -15.30
C HIS A 16 5.01 -19.43 -15.16
N GLU A 17 5.71 -18.42 -15.66
CA GLU A 17 7.18 -18.37 -15.57
C GLU A 17 7.62 -17.79 -14.22
N THR A 18 8.65 -18.37 -13.62
CA THR A 18 9.29 -17.84 -12.41
C THR A 18 10.09 -16.60 -12.77
N LEU A 19 9.76 -15.48 -12.19
CA LEU A 19 10.39 -14.19 -12.46
C LEU A 19 11.50 -13.89 -11.45
N ASN A 20 12.52 -13.18 -11.90
CA ASN A 20 13.47 -12.57 -10.98
C ASN A 20 12.81 -11.35 -10.32
N SER A 21 12.69 -11.41 -9.00
CA SER A 21 12.07 -10.38 -8.17
C SER A 21 12.87 -10.17 -6.89
N VAL A 22 12.50 -9.17 -6.09
CA VAL A 22 13.05 -9.00 -4.73
C VAL A 22 12.75 -10.24 -3.90
N ALA A 23 11.52 -10.77 -3.96
CA ALA A 23 11.14 -11.98 -3.23
C ALA A 23 11.99 -13.20 -3.63
N SER A 24 12.11 -13.49 -4.95
CA SER A 24 12.91 -14.62 -5.42
C SER A 24 14.41 -14.46 -5.10
N THR A 25 14.90 -13.22 -4.99
CA THR A 25 16.29 -12.91 -4.65
C THR A 25 16.54 -13.12 -3.15
N LEU A 26 15.70 -12.58 -2.29
CA LEU A 26 15.83 -12.74 -0.84
C LEU A 26 15.56 -14.16 -0.39
N LYS A 27 14.63 -14.86 -1.02
CA LYS A 27 14.41 -16.29 -0.79
C LYS A 27 15.68 -17.12 -1.00
N LYS A 28 16.47 -16.85 -2.05
CA LYS A 28 17.79 -17.50 -2.26
C LYS A 28 18.79 -17.20 -1.14
N GLN A 29 18.56 -16.15 -0.36
CA GLN A 29 19.37 -15.77 0.80
C GLN A 29 18.78 -16.27 2.13
N GLY A 30 17.76 -17.13 2.09
CA GLY A 30 17.14 -17.75 3.27
C GLY A 30 16.04 -16.92 3.93
N TYR A 31 15.45 -15.96 3.22
CA TYR A 31 14.26 -15.25 3.73
C TYR A 31 12.99 -16.06 3.45
N SER A 32 12.05 -16.05 4.39
CA SER A 32 10.64 -16.34 4.13
C SER A 32 10.01 -15.12 3.45
N THR A 33 9.10 -15.35 2.50
CA THR A 33 8.60 -14.25 1.66
C THR A 33 7.07 -14.25 1.60
N HIS A 34 6.48 -13.15 2.01
CA HIS A 34 5.04 -13.00 2.22
C HIS A 34 4.50 -11.80 1.44
N ALA A 35 3.38 -11.99 0.74
CA ALA A 35 2.62 -10.92 0.13
C ALA A 35 1.26 -10.80 0.83
N ILE A 36 0.81 -9.58 1.12
CA ILE A 36 -0.46 -9.30 1.80
C ILE A 36 -1.19 -8.19 1.05
N HIS A 37 -2.51 -8.34 0.88
CA HIS A 37 -3.34 -7.29 0.32
C HIS A 37 -4.78 -7.39 0.83
N ASN A 38 -5.30 -6.29 1.37
CA ASN A 38 -6.67 -6.23 1.87
C ASN A 38 -7.73 -6.05 0.75
N ASN A 39 -7.46 -6.59 -0.44
CA ASN A 39 -8.38 -6.66 -1.56
C ASN A 39 -8.46 -8.10 -2.10
N GLN A 40 -9.37 -8.32 -3.04
CA GLN A 40 -9.64 -9.65 -3.62
C GLN A 40 -8.40 -10.27 -4.29
N GLY A 41 -8.13 -11.52 -3.94
CA GLY A 41 -6.93 -12.24 -4.39
C GLY A 41 -6.90 -12.56 -5.89
N ASN A 42 -8.07 -12.65 -6.53
CA ASN A 42 -8.18 -12.87 -7.96
C ASN A 42 -8.13 -11.59 -8.79
N PHE A 43 -8.21 -10.41 -8.17
CA PHE A 43 -8.13 -9.13 -8.86
C PHE A 43 -6.73 -8.98 -9.49
N TYR A 44 -6.67 -8.72 -10.79
CA TYR A 44 -5.45 -8.75 -11.61
C TYR A 44 -4.67 -10.09 -11.55
N ASN A 45 -5.33 -11.22 -11.25
CA ASN A 45 -4.67 -12.52 -11.08
C ASN A 45 -3.54 -12.51 -10.03
N ARG A 46 -3.62 -11.67 -9.00
CA ARG A 46 -2.56 -11.51 -7.98
C ARG A 46 -2.16 -12.81 -7.33
N ASN A 47 -3.11 -13.70 -7.08
CA ASN A 47 -2.84 -15.03 -6.54
C ASN A 47 -1.83 -15.85 -7.37
N LYS A 48 -1.86 -15.73 -8.69
CA LYS A 48 -0.89 -16.36 -9.60
C LYS A 48 0.39 -15.54 -9.71
N ALA A 49 0.24 -14.21 -9.78
CA ALA A 49 1.36 -13.28 -9.95
C ALA A 49 2.36 -13.39 -8.80
N TYR A 50 1.91 -13.38 -7.55
CA TYR A 50 2.83 -13.47 -6.40
C TYR A 50 3.54 -14.82 -6.32
N SER A 51 2.87 -15.92 -6.69
CA SER A 51 3.54 -17.22 -6.84
C SER A 51 4.64 -17.17 -7.89
N SER A 52 4.39 -16.58 -9.06
CA SER A 52 5.40 -16.43 -10.13
C SER A 52 6.54 -15.49 -9.74
N LEU A 53 6.29 -14.50 -8.89
CA LEU A 53 7.29 -13.60 -8.32
C LEU A 53 8.12 -14.25 -7.18
N GLY A 54 7.78 -15.47 -6.77
CA GLY A 54 8.55 -16.25 -5.81
C GLY A 54 8.14 -16.07 -4.34
N TYR A 55 7.02 -15.42 -4.04
CA TYR A 55 6.50 -15.35 -2.68
C TYR A 55 6.06 -16.74 -2.20
N ASP A 56 6.37 -17.06 -0.93
CA ASP A 56 5.96 -18.32 -0.30
C ASP A 56 4.47 -18.31 0.04
N THR A 57 3.94 -17.16 0.46
CA THR A 57 2.53 -16.99 0.80
C THR A 57 1.94 -15.74 0.19
N TYR A 58 0.63 -15.77 -0.06
CA TYR A 58 -0.17 -14.60 -0.40
C TYR A 58 -1.47 -14.61 0.41
N THR A 59 -1.66 -13.58 1.22
CA THR A 59 -2.87 -13.38 2.03
C THR A 59 -3.71 -12.26 1.44
N SER A 60 -4.89 -12.57 0.95
CA SER A 60 -5.87 -11.62 0.43
C SER A 60 -7.06 -11.47 1.39
N VAL A 61 -7.92 -10.48 1.13
CA VAL A 61 -9.04 -10.13 2.02
C VAL A 61 -9.97 -11.30 2.34
N GLU A 62 -10.07 -12.30 1.45
CA GLU A 62 -10.88 -13.49 1.66
C GLU A 62 -10.38 -14.38 2.81
N TYR A 63 -9.13 -14.21 3.20
CA TYR A 63 -8.49 -14.93 4.32
C TYR A 63 -8.35 -14.06 5.58
N MET A 64 -8.96 -12.85 5.58
CA MET A 64 -8.90 -11.93 6.71
C MET A 64 -10.18 -11.93 7.51
N ASP A 65 -10.05 -11.92 8.84
CA ASP A 65 -11.18 -11.85 9.78
C ASP A 65 -11.45 -10.41 10.21
N ASN A 66 -12.69 -10.10 10.57
CA ASN A 66 -13.11 -8.83 11.15
C ASN A 66 -12.74 -7.60 10.31
N VAL A 67 -12.85 -7.72 8.99
CA VAL A 67 -12.52 -6.66 8.05
C VAL A 67 -13.54 -5.53 8.14
N GLU A 68 -13.15 -4.42 8.72
CA GLU A 68 -13.90 -3.17 8.64
C GLU A 68 -13.79 -2.57 7.24
N ARG A 69 -14.81 -1.79 6.84
CA ARG A 69 -14.86 -1.21 5.51
C ARG A 69 -15.13 0.29 5.56
N THR A 70 -14.57 0.98 4.58
CA THR A 70 -14.82 2.39 4.32
C THR A 70 -16.24 2.61 3.79
N GLU A 71 -16.63 3.87 3.69
CA GLU A 71 -17.90 4.31 3.12
C GLU A 71 -18.05 3.95 1.64
N THR A 72 -16.94 3.71 0.94
CA THR A 72 -16.91 3.23 -0.45
C THR A 72 -16.66 1.72 -0.56
N ASN A 73 -16.76 1.00 0.57
CA ASN A 73 -16.65 -0.45 0.67
C ASN A 73 -15.23 -1.03 0.46
N TRP A 74 -14.18 -0.22 0.48
CA TRP A 74 -12.81 -0.72 0.60
C TRP A 74 -12.54 -1.26 1.99
N ALA A 75 -11.71 -2.28 2.11
CA ALA A 75 -11.25 -2.74 3.41
C ALA A 75 -10.36 -1.70 4.06
N LYS A 76 -10.54 -1.45 5.37
CA LYS A 76 -9.64 -0.58 6.13
C LYS A 76 -8.26 -1.19 6.27
N ASP A 77 -7.22 -0.35 6.26
CA ASP A 77 -5.83 -0.80 6.27
C ASP A 77 -5.39 -1.33 7.64
N THR A 78 -6.06 -0.95 8.71
CA THR A 78 -5.81 -1.43 10.08
C THR A 78 -5.86 -2.96 10.21
N VAL A 79 -6.63 -3.66 9.35
CA VAL A 79 -6.67 -5.13 9.34
C VAL A 79 -5.31 -5.74 9.00
N LEU A 80 -4.49 -5.05 8.21
CA LEU A 80 -3.20 -5.54 7.72
C LEU A 80 -2.17 -5.72 8.83
N THR A 81 -2.20 -4.91 9.88
CA THR A 81 -1.24 -4.97 11.00
C THR A 81 -1.20 -6.36 11.64
N LYS A 82 -2.37 -6.98 11.84
CA LYS A 82 -2.47 -8.36 12.34
C LYS A 82 -1.72 -9.35 11.45
N TYR A 83 -1.95 -9.29 10.14
CA TYR A 83 -1.38 -10.25 9.19
C TYR A 83 0.10 -9.99 8.92
N ILE A 84 0.56 -8.74 9.00
CA ILE A 84 1.99 -8.41 9.01
C ILE A 84 2.68 -9.07 10.20
N LYS A 85 2.10 -8.91 11.41
CA LYS A 85 2.59 -9.56 12.62
C LYS A 85 2.66 -11.07 12.49
N GLU A 86 1.58 -11.69 12.02
CA GLU A 86 1.53 -13.15 11.83
C GLU A 86 2.62 -13.66 10.86
N CYS A 87 2.93 -12.90 9.80
CA CYS A 87 4.04 -13.22 8.90
C CYS A 87 5.39 -13.13 9.62
N LEU A 88 5.67 -12.00 10.31
CA LEU A 88 6.93 -11.80 11.03
C LEU A 88 7.17 -12.79 12.18
N GLU A 89 6.09 -13.35 12.75
CA GLU A 89 6.17 -14.39 13.80
C GLU A 89 6.10 -15.82 13.25
N SER A 90 5.87 -16.01 11.95
CA SER A 90 5.60 -17.34 11.36
C SER A 90 6.80 -18.23 11.24
N SER A 91 7.99 -17.69 11.19
CA SER A 91 9.24 -18.43 11.04
C SER A 91 10.30 -17.94 12.04
N LYS A 92 11.45 -18.63 12.06
CA LYS A 92 12.66 -18.16 12.78
C LYS A 92 13.70 -17.58 11.81
N GLU A 93 13.36 -17.56 10.54
CA GLU A 93 14.18 -17.02 9.48
C GLU A 93 13.89 -15.52 9.35
N ARG A 94 14.68 -14.84 8.57
CA ARG A 94 14.38 -13.42 8.19
C ARG A 94 13.20 -13.39 7.24
N ASP A 95 12.38 -12.37 7.35
CA ASP A 95 11.16 -12.24 6.56
C ASP A 95 11.23 -11.08 5.58
N LEU A 96 10.65 -11.27 4.40
CA LEU A 96 10.22 -10.22 3.50
C LEU A 96 8.69 -10.18 3.52
N VAL A 97 8.12 -9.09 4.00
CA VAL A 97 6.67 -8.86 3.97
C VAL A 97 6.36 -7.72 3.01
N PHE A 98 5.72 -8.02 1.91
CA PHE A 98 5.24 -7.03 0.93
C PHE A 98 3.75 -6.82 1.12
N THR A 99 3.37 -5.62 1.56
CA THR A 99 1.97 -5.30 1.87
C THR A 99 1.45 -4.22 0.94
N ILE A 100 0.26 -4.43 0.36
CA ILE A 100 -0.47 -3.43 -0.41
C ILE A 100 -1.74 -3.06 0.35
N SER A 101 -1.92 -1.77 0.61
CA SER A 101 -3.12 -1.20 1.20
C SER A 101 -4.12 -0.74 0.13
N VAL A 102 -5.41 -0.62 0.47
CA VAL A 102 -6.46 -0.23 -0.49
C VAL A 102 -7.40 0.86 0.03
N GLU A 103 -7.31 1.24 1.29
CA GLU A 103 -8.27 2.14 1.92
C GLU A 103 -8.37 3.50 1.23
N GLY A 104 -7.23 4.05 0.82
CA GLY A 104 -7.14 5.33 0.11
C GLY A 104 -7.50 5.29 -1.37
N HIS A 105 -7.93 4.12 -1.91
CA HIS A 105 -8.21 3.96 -3.34
C HIS A 105 -9.53 4.63 -3.77
N SER A 106 -9.58 5.11 -5.02
CA SER A 106 -10.81 5.60 -5.64
C SER A 106 -11.91 4.52 -5.73
N PRO A 107 -13.20 4.84 -5.92
CA PRO A 107 -13.74 6.18 -6.24
C PRO A 107 -13.86 7.10 -5.03
N TYR A 108 -13.70 8.41 -5.26
CA TYR A 108 -13.88 9.41 -4.22
C TYR A 108 -15.28 10.05 -4.35
N PRO A 109 -16.13 9.97 -3.29
CA PRO A 109 -17.50 10.47 -3.35
C PRO A 109 -17.59 11.99 -3.57
N THR A 110 -18.46 12.42 -4.48
CA THR A 110 -18.74 13.84 -4.75
C THR A 110 -19.70 14.47 -3.74
N ASN A 111 -20.24 13.68 -2.81
CA ASN A 111 -21.17 14.07 -1.75
C ASN A 111 -20.67 13.64 -0.36
N SER A 112 -19.37 13.62 -0.13
CA SER A 112 -18.79 13.17 1.14
C SER A 112 -19.03 14.10 2.33
N ASP A 113 -19.61 15.28 2.08
CA ASP A 113 -20.05 16.22 3.13
C ASP A 113 -21.16 15.68 4.05
N ILE A 114 -21.78 14.56 3.69
CA ILE A 114 -22.69 13.82 4.57
C ILE A 114 -21.94 13.05 5.69
N TYR A 115 -20.63 12.83 5.52
CA TYR A 115 -19.80 12.18 6.52
C TYR A 115 -19.24 13.21 7.53
N ASN A 116 -18.96 12.77 8.73
CA ASN A 116 -18.38 13.63 9.77
C ASN A 116 -16.93 13.25 10.06
N PHE A 117 -16.07 13.41 9.07
CA PHE A 117 -14.64 13.17 9.24
C PHE A 117 -13.94 14.28 10.03
N PRO A 118 -12.81 13.99 10.69
CA PRO A 118 -12.09 14.95 11.55
C PRO A 118 -11.43 16.09 10.77
N ILE A 119 -10.82 15.79 9.63
CA ILE A 119 -10.09 16.79 8.83
C ILE A 119 -11.06 17.48 7.87
N LYS A 120 -11.09 18.82 7.89
CA LYS A 120 -12.01 19.63 7.08
C LYS A 120 -11.29 20.39 5.98
N VAL A 121 -11.91 20.48 4.82
CA VAL A 121 -11.46 21.36 3.74
C VAL A 121 -11.98 22.78 4.00
N VAL A 122 -11.09 23.75 4.13
CA VAL A 122 -11.44 25.15 4.47
C VAL A 122 -11.41 26.10 3.27
N ASN A 123 -10.85 25.72 2.14
CA ASN A 123 -10.80 26.54 0.94
C ASN A 123 -12.06 26.37 0.11
N SER A 124 -12.69 27.48 -0.25
CA SER A 124 -13.95 27.53 -0.98
C SER A 124 -13.82 27.83 -2.49
N SER A 125 -12.61 27.98 -3.03
CA SER A 125 -12.42 28.32 -4.46
C SER A 125 -12.69 27.14 -5.40
N LEU A 126 -12.70 25.91 -4.88
CA LEU A 126 -12.98 24.70 -5.63
C LEU A 126 -14.48 24.45 -5.76
N SER A 127 -14.88 23.69 -6.79
CA SER A 127 -16.26 23.22 -6.90
C SER A 127 -16.64 22.36 -5.67
N LYS A 128 -17.94 22.28 -5.36
CA LYS A 128 -18.41 21.45 -4.23
C LYS A 128 -18.05 19.99 -4.41
N SER A 129 -18.10 19.49 -5.65
CA SER A 129 -17.68 18.12 -5.99
C SER A 129 -16.22 17.89 -5.67
N ASP A 130 -15.33 18.79 -6.07
CA ASP A 130 -13.89 18.67 -5.81
C ASP A 130 -13.58 18.76 -4.32
N GLN A 131 -14.22 19.71 -3.62
CA GLN A 131 -14.08 19.80 -2.17
C GLN A 131 -14.47 18.49 -1.47
N ASN A 132 -15.54 17.84 -1.90
CA ASN A 132 -16.00 16.60 -1.32
C ASN A 132 -15.05 15.43 -1.62
N GLN A 133 -14.54 15.33 -2.85
CA GLN A 133 -13.54 14.30 -3.19
C GLN A 133 -12.26 14.47 -2.38
N ILE A 134 -11.75 15.70 -2.27
CA ILE A 134 -10.58 16.01 -1.45
C ILE A 134 -10.86 15.74 0.03
N TYR A 135 -12.02 16.15 0.53
CA TYR A 135 -12.43 15.92 1.91
C TYR A 135 -12.44 14.43 2.27
N TYR A 136 -12.95 13.58 1.38
CA TYR A 136 -12.90 12.13 1.54
C TYR A 136 -11.46 11.63 1.53
N TYR A 137 -10.70 11.97 0.48
CA TYR A 137 -9.36 11.49 0.25
C TYR A 137 -8.39 11.84 1.40
N ILE A 138 -8.35 13.08 1.87
CA ILE A 138 -7.44 13.47 2.95
C ILE A 138 -7.72 12.74 4.26
N ASN A 139 -8.97 12.38 4.53
CA ASN A 139 -9.30 11.60 5.71
C ASN A 139 -8.90 10.13 5.55
N LYS A 140 -8.97 9.56 4.34
CA LYS A 140 -8.44 8.22 4.09
C LYS A 140 -6.91 8.17 4.14
N ILE A 141 -6.22 9.22 3.68
CA ILE A 141 -4.76 9.34 3.88
C ILE A 141 -4.40 9.47 5.36
N HIS A 142 -5.20 10.17 6.15
CA HIS A 142 -5.01 10.23 7.60
C HIS A 142 -5.16 8.85 8.27
N GLU A 143 -6.19 8.07 7.89
CA GLU A 143 -6.35 6.70 8.38
C GLU A 143 -5.19 5.78 7.93
N SER A 144 -4.67 5.96 6.70
CA SER A 144 -3.46 5.26 6.24
C SER A 144 -2.19 5.67 7.00
N ASP A 145 -2.06 6.93 7.41
CA ASP A 145 -0.96 7.41 8.25
C ASP A 145 -1.02 6.78 9.65
N GLU A 146 -2.21 6.64 10.24
CA GLU A 146 -2.41 5.89 11.50
C GLU A 146 -1.98 4.43 11.35
N PHE A 147 -2.33 3.77 10.24
CA PHE A 147 -1.88 2.40 9.94
C PHE A 147 -0.34 2.32 9.81
N ILE A 148 0.32 3.30 9.21
CA ILE A 148 1.78 3.38 9.15
C ILE A 148 2.36 3.45 10.57
N GLY A 149 1.76 4.26 11.45
CA GLY A 149 2.12 4.33 12.87
C GLY A 149 2.01 2.96 13.56
N ASP A 150 0.91 2.24 13.34
CA ASP A 150 0.71 0.89 13.90
C ASP A 150 1.78 -0.11 13.42
N VAL A 151 2.23 0.00 12.17
CA VAL A 151 3.32 -0.85 11.64
C VAL A 151 4.66 -0.52 12.29
N ILE A 152 4.96 0.76 12.48
CA ILE A 152 6.18 1.21 13.17
C ILE A 152 6.18 0.69 14.62
N ASP A 153 5.09 0.90 15.34
CA ASP A 153 4.94 0.42 16.73
C ASP A 153 5.08 -1.11 16.82
N LEU A 154 4.54 -1.83 15.83
CA LEU A 154 4.67 -3.29 15.76
C LEU A 154 6.12 -3.73 15.60
N VAL A 155 6.88 -3.16 14.68
CA VAL A 155 8.28 -3.59 14.44
C VAL A 155 9.19 -3.20 15.60
N ASP A 156 8.91 -2.09 16.28
CA ASP A 156 9.61 -1.71 17.51
C ASP A 156 9.32 -2.66 18.67
N TYR A 157 8.06 -3.10 18.78
CA TYR A 157 7.65 -4.07 19.80
C TYR A 157 8.28 -5.45 19.59
N LEU A 158 8.41 -5.92 18.34
CA LEU A 158 8.99 -7.22 18.01
C LEU A 158 10.49 -7.29 18.30
N ASN A 159 11.18 -6.14 18.37
CA ASN A 159 12.61 -6.01 18.71
C ASN A 159 13.52 -6.89 17.83
N GLU A 160 13.16 -7.01 16.56
CA GLU A 160 13.98 -7.61 15.51
C GLU A 160 14.44 -6.51 14.55
N ASP A 161 15.71 -6.53 14.14
CA ASP A 161 16.27 -5.54 13.20
C ASP A 161 15.45 -5.47 11.91
N THR A 162 14.65 -4.42 11.76
CA THR A 162 13.67 -4.29 10.69
C THR A 162 13.84 -2.97 9.92
N ILE A 163 13.77 -3.07 8.60
CA ILE A 163 13.65 -1.92 7.69
C ILE A 163 12.25 -1.92 7.08
N VAL A 164 11.55 -0.82 7.20
CA VAL A 164 10.23 -0.61 6.59
C VAL A 164 10.35 0.45 5.50
N VAL A 165 9.86 0.12 4.32
CA VAL A 165 9.82 1.06 3.18
C VAL A 165 8.35 1.33 2.84
N PHE A 166 7.94 2.58 3.01
CA PHE A 166 6.61 3.05 2.63
C PHE A 166 6.72 3.83 1.32
N TYR A 167 5.82 3.57 0.38
CA TYR A 167 5.76 4.34 -0.87
C TYR A 167 4.35 4.33 -1.47
N GLY A 168 4.01 5.42 -2.18
CA GLY A 168 2.81 5.42 -3.00
C GLY A 168 3.04 4.62 -4.30
N ASP A 169 2.05 3.88 -4.74
CA ASP A 169 2.11 3.12 -6.00
C ASP A 169 1.69 3.98 -7.21
N HIS A 170 0.81 4.95 -6.99
CA HIS A 170 0.37 5.92 -8.00
C HIS A 170 -0.29 7.16 -7.36
N THR A 171 -0.49 8.20 -8.16
CA THR A 171 -1.22 9.40 -7.74
C THR A 171 -2.73 9.14 -7.62
N PRO A 172 -3.46 9.89 -6.75
CA PRO A 172 -4.90 9.69 -6.57
C PRO A 172 -5.70 10.09 -7.82
N ALA A 173 -6.78 9.34 -8.09
CA ALA A 173 -7.68 9.60 -9.23
C ALA A 173 -8.73 10.69 -8.91
N LEU A 174 -8.28 11.85 -8.40
CA LEU A 174 -9.15 13.00 -8.16
C LEU A 174 -9.53 13.69 -9.48
N ASP A 175 -10.81 14.02 -9.66
CA ASP A 175 -11.30 14.69 -10.88
C ASP A 175 -10.58 16.02 -11.16
N LEU A 176 -10.23 16.76 -10.11
CA LEU A 176 -9.46 18.00 -10.21
C LEU A 176 -8.14 17.78 -10.94
N LEU A 177 -7.41 16.72 -10.62
CA LEU A 177 -6.12 16.41 -11.25
C LEU A 177 -6.25 15.99 -12.72
N ASN A 178 -7.44 15.56 -13.13
CA ASN A 178 -7.72 15.12 -14.51
C ASN A 178 -8.12 16.26 -15.44
N ARG A 179 -8.69 17.35 -14.91
CA ARG A 179 -9.27 18.45 -15.70
C ARG A 179 -8.28 19.45 -16.23
N ASP A 180 -7.23 19.76 -15.48
CA ASP A 180 -6.39 20.93 -15.79
C ASP A 180 -5.23 20.67 -16.75
N GLY A 181 -5.15 19.49 -17.39
CA GLY A 181 -3.97 19.11 -18.19
C GLY A 181 -2.68 19.30 -17.37
N GLY A 182 -2.84 19.27 -16.04
CA GLY A 182 -1.98 19.93 -15.07
C GLY A 182 -0.56 19.40 -15.12
N ASN A 183 0.37 20.27 -14.80
CA ASN A 183 1.78 19.97 -14.51
C ASN A 183 1.96 19.10 -13.24
N VAL A 184 1.01 18.21 -12.94
CA VAL A 184 1.19 17.24 -11.87
C VAL A 184 1.98 16.09 -12.47
N ASP A 185 3.19 15.93 -12.04
CA ASP A 185 3.97 14.73 -12.37
C ASP A 185 3.25 13.51 -11.78
N ARG A 186 2.75 12.65 -12.65
CA ARG A 186 2.04 11.42 -12.29
C ARG A 186 2.94 10.19 -12.24
N THR A 187 4.23 10.38 -12.52
CA THR A 187 5.23 9.33 -12.57
C THR A 187 6.01 9.22 -11.27
N THR A 188 5.90 10.20 -10.39
CA THR A 188 6.57 10.23 -9.10
C THR A 188 5.58 10.10 -7.94
N THR A 189 5.98 9.36 -6.93
CA THR A 189 5.24 9.22 -5.65
C THR A 189 6.22 9.36 -4.49
N PRO A 190 5.75 9.83 -3.32
CA PRO A 190 6.61 9.93 -2.14
C PRO A 190 6.97 8.54 -1.63
N TYR A 191 8.14 8.45 -1.00
CA TYR A 191 8.55 7.28 -0.23
C TYR A 191 9.18 7.71 1.09
N ALA A 192 9.16 6.80 2.07
CA ALA A 192 9.87 6.95 3.33
C ALA A 192 10.48 5.62 3.75
N ILE A 193 11.61 5.68 4.44
CA ILE A 193 12.29 4.52 4.99
C ILE A 193 12.40 4.70 6.50
N TYR A 194 11.95 3.71 7.25
CA TYR A 194 12.09 3.60 8.68
C TYR A 194 12.97 2.40 9.02
N SER A 195 13.79 2.53 10.06
CA SER A 195 14.54 1.41 10.63
C SER A 195 14.51 1.52 12.16
N ASN A 196 14.24 0.43 12.86
CA ASN A 196 14.28 0.37 14.31
C ASN A 196 15.72 0.13 14.86
N PHE A 197 16.73 0.13 13.98
CA PHE A 197 18.15 0.03 14.33
C PHE A 197 19.00 1.02 13.52
N ASP A 198 20.24 1.27 13.96
CA ASP A 198 21.16 2.18 13.25
C ASP A 198 21.70 1.53 11.98
N LEU A 199 21.34 2.08 10.83
CA LEU A 199 21.81 1.62 9.52
C LEU A 199 23.27 1.99 9.23
N ASN A 200 23.95 2.79 10.09
CA ASN A 200 25.31 3.29 9.88
C ASN A 200 25.52 3.90 8.46
N THR A 201 24.50 4.49 7.90
CA THR A 201 24.53 5.11 6.57
C THR A 201 24.01 6.54 6.66
N ASP A 202 24.74 7.48 6.03
CA ASP A 202 24.22 8.84 5.78
C ASP A 202 23.18 8.78 4.65
N PHE A 203 21.99 8.24 4.94
CA PHE A 203 20.88 8.24 4.01
C PHE A 203 20.44 9.68 3.77
N LYS A 204 20.84 10.25 2.65
CA LYS A 204 20.27 11.51 2.17
C LYS A 204 19.12 11.17 1.24
N GLY A 205 17.92 11.64 1.57
CA GLY A 205 16.79 11.54 0.66
C GLY A 205 17.17 12.10 -0.71
N GLY A 206 16.74 11.44 -1.77
CA GLY A 206 16.98 11.83 -3.15
C GLY A 206 15.89 11.23 -4.05
N ASP A 207 15.79 11.75 -5.25
CA ASP A 207 14.93 11.15 -6.28
C ASP A 207 15.54 9.82 -6.74
N ILE A 208 14.70 8.80 -6.91
CA ILE A 208 15.06 7.48 -7.43
C ILE A 208 14.72 7.45 -8.93
#